data_424d0e28a6e902129faf83f6fc454107
#
_entry.id   424d0e28a6e902129faf83f6fc454107
#
_cell.length_a   1.000
_cell.length_b   1.000
_cell.length_c   1.000
_cell.angle_alpha   90.00
_cell.angle_beta   90.00
_cell.angle_gamma   90.00
#
_symmetry.space_group_name_H-M   'P 1'
#
loop_
_entity.id
_entity.type
_entity.pdbx_description
1 polymer ?
#
loop_
_entity_poly.entity_id
_entity_poly.type
_entity_poly.pdbx_seq_one_letter_code
_entity_poly.pdbx_strand_id
1 'polypeptide(L)'
;MSVHRNDRANVQGNAPAAGRRLTAPDIGARKGGTPVVCLTAYTAPVARLLDPHVDLLLVGDSLGMVLYGLDSTLGVTLDMMIAHGQAVMRGSQRACVIVDMPFGTYQESTAQAFRNCARVMSEVRCHGVKLEGGRDMAETVDHLVRCGIPVMGHVGLTPQSVNAFGGFKAQGRDEAAAARIAADAAAIAEAGAFAIVVEGVPEPLGRRITEDIAVPTIGIGASPACDGQVLVTEDILGLFEEFQPKFVKRYADLAPAVGDAAKRYAAEVRAREFPSAEFCFGAAKPA
;
A
#
# COMPACT_ATOMS: atom_id res chain seq x y z
N MET A 1 16.71 41.08 29.71
CA MET A 1 15.36 41.24 29.20
C MET A 1 15.38 41.10 27.70
N SER A 2 14.98 40.01 27.14
CA SER A 2 14.41 39.93 25.80
C SER A 2 13.85 38.51 25.64
N VAL A 3 12.54 38.43 25.50
CA VAL A 3 11.75 37.20 25.39
C VAL A 3 11.74 36.82 23.91
N HIS A 4 12.39 35.74 23.51
CA HIS A 4 12.19 35.15 22.19
C HIS A 4 10.84 34.34 22.19
N ARG A 5 9.83 34.92 21.61
CA ARG A 5 8.61 34.21 21.21
C ARG A 5 8.97 33.33 20.02
N ASN A 6 8.83 32.01 20.20
CA ASN A 6 8.79 31.06 19.12
C ASN A 6 7.44 31.16 18.41
N ASP A 7 7.42 31.82 17.27
CA ASP A 7 6.30 31.75 16.33
C ASP A 7 6.34 30.38 15.63
N ARG A 8 5.72 29.37 16.25
CA ARG A 8 5.30 28.17 15.51
C ARG A 8 4.08 28.55 14.68
N ALA A 9 4.29 28.74 13.39
CA ALA A 9 3.21 28.87 12.42
C ALA A 9 2.29 27.66 12.55
N ASN A 10 1.05 27.93 12.95
CA ASN A 10 -0.03 26.98 13.13
C ASN A 10 -0.54 26.60 11.73
N VAL A 11 0.04 25.56 11.11
CA VAL A 11 -0.55 24.92 9.93
C VAL A 11 -1.67 24.04 10.45
N GLN A 12 -2.82 24.65 10.70
CA GLN A 12 -4.08 23.95 10.85
C GLN A 12 -4.49 23.44 9.45
N GLY A 13 -3.97 22.28 9.09
CA GLY A 13 -4.60 21.47 8.07
C GLY A 13 -5.97 21.06 8.60
N ASN A 14 -7.03 21.46 7.93
CA ASN A 14 -8.40 21.01 8.18
C ASN A 14 -8.40 19.47 8.22
N ALA A 15 -8.43 18.87 9.42
CA ALA A 15 -8.77 17.48 9.57
C ALA A 15 -10.21 17.31 9.05
N PRO A 16 -10.46 16.45 8.07
CA PRO A 16 -11.83 16.22 7.62
C PRO A 16 -12.65 15.73 8.82
N ALA A 17 -13.84 16.27 8.98
CA ALA A 17 -14.82 15.83 9.98
C ALA A 17 -14.90 14.30 9.98
N ALA A 18 -15.10 13.66 11.15
CA ALA A 18 -15.25 12.23 11.30
C ALA A 18 -16.40 11.73 10.39
N GLY A 19 -16.04 11.44 9.13
CA GLY A 19 -16.94 10.94 8.10
C GLY A 19 -16.98 9.40 8.15
N ARG A 20 -18.01 8.82 7.55
CA ARG A 20 -18.10 7.37 7.36
C ARG A 20 -16.82 6.82 6.70
N ARG A 21 -16.51 5.59 6.99
CA ARG A 21 -15.42 4.87 6.33
C ARG A 21 -15.65 4.80 4.81
N LEU A 22 -14.59 5.00 4.04
CA LEU A 22 -14.60 4.85 2.58
C LEU A 22 -14.69 3.37 2.21
N THR A 23 -15.41 3.11 1.14
CA THR A 23 -15.66 1.76 0.60
C THR A 23 -15.11 1.63 -0.82
N ALA A 24 -15.05 0.42 -1.36
CA ALA A 24 -14.62 0.19 -2.74
C ALA A 24 -15.46 0.99 -3.77
N PRO A 25 -16.80 1.10 -3.68
CA PRO A 25 -17.59 1.99 -4.55
C PRO A 25 -17.21 3.48 -4.43
N ASP A 26 -16.82 3.97 -3.24
CA ASP A 26 -16.38 5.36 -3.08
C ASP A 26 -15.06 5.63 -3.82
N ILE A 27 -14.17 4.64 -3.83
CA ILE A 27 -12.92 4.71 -4.60
C ILE A 27 -13.24 4.61 -6.10
N GLY A 28 -14.09 3.67 -6.51
CA GLY A 28 -14.52 3.50 -7.91
C GLY A 28 -15.13 4.77 -8.51
N ALA A 29 -15.86 5.55 -7.71
CA ALA A 29 -16.46 6.82 -8.12
C ALA A 29 -15.44 7.96 -8.34
N ARG A 30 -14.13 7.75 -8.11
CA ARG A 30 -13.09 8.78 -8.27
C ARG A 30 -12.53 8.88 -9.68
N LYS A 31 -13.03 8.09 -10.64
CA LYS A 31 -12.58 8.18 -12.04
C LYS A 31 -12.71 9.60 -12.58
N GLY A 32 -11.59 10.16 -13.07
CA GLY A 32 -11.53 11.53 -13.60
C GLY A 32 -11.79 12.65 -12.58
N GLY A 33 -11.92 12.30 -11.29
CA GLY A 33 -12.20 13.25 -10.21
C GLY A 33 -10.98 13.58 -9.35
N THR A 34 -11.21 13.83 -8.06
CA THR A 34 -10.12 14.08 -7.11
C THR A 34 -9.24 12.84 -7.01
N PRO A 35 -7.91 12.95 -7.22
CA PRO A 35 -7.00 11.82 -7.19
C PRO A 35 -7.04 11.04 -5.87
N VAL A 36 -6.99 9.71 -5.97
CA VAL A 36 -6.95 8.80 -4.83
C VAL A 36 -5.56 8.77 -4.24
N VAL A 37 -5.46 9.04 -2.95
CA VAL A 37 -4.20 8.91 -2.19
C VAL A 37 -4.16 7.54 -1.55
N CYS A 38 -3.18 6.72 -1.94
CA CYS A 38 -2.98 5.38 -1.41
C CYS A 38 -1.58 5.22 -0.84
N LEU A 39 -1.49 4.60 0.34
CA LEU A 39 -0.23 4.16 0.94
C LEU A 39 -0.37 2.73 1.45
N THR A 40 0.74 1.99 1.50
CA THR A 40 0.74 0.69 2.17
C THR A 40 0.70 0.85 3.68
N ALA A 41 0.10 -0.13 4.37
CA ALA A 41 0.16 -0.22 5.83
C ALA A 41 0.14 -1.69 6.25
N TYR A 42 0.87 -2.01 7.31
CA TYR A 42 1.02 -3.40 7.77
C TYR A 42 0.81 -3.56 9.28
N THR A 43 0.76 -2.46 10.02
CA THR A 43 0.59 -2.47 11.48
C THR A 43 -0.46 -1.47 11.94
N ALA A 44 -1.08 -1.72 13.09
CA ALA A 44 -2.09 -0.82 13.64
C ALA A 44 -1.55 0.59 13.97
N PRO A 45 -0.33 0.78 14.54
CA PRO A 45 0.20 2.11 14.77
C PRO A 45 0.41 2.91 13.49
N VAL A 46 1.02 2.30 12.44
CA VAL A 46 1.24 2.97 11.17
C VAL A 46 -0.09 3.29 10.48
N ALA A 47 -1.02 2.33 10.43
CA ALA A 47 -2.35 2.57 9.87
C ALA A 47 -3.05 3.76 10.53
N ARG A 48 -2.95 3.90 11.87
CA ARG A 48 -3.55 5.03 12.60
C ARG A 48 -2.94 6.38 12.23
N LEU A 49 -1.65 6.41 11.97
CA LEU A 49 -0.96 7.64 11.56
C LEU A 49 -1.32 8.05 10.12
N LEU A 50 -1.52 7.08 9.23
CA LEU A 50 -1.82 7.33 7.82
C LEU A 50 -3.31 7.60 7.56
N ASP A 51 -4.21 6.95 8.29
CA ASP A 51 -5.66 6.94 8.06
C ASP A 51 -6.31 8.34 7.85
N PRO A 52 -5.91 9.40 8.58
CA PRO A 52 -6.47 10.74 8.36
C PRO A 52 -6.05 11.39 7.02
N HIS A 53 -5.01 10.89 6.38
CA HIS A 53 -4.33 11.55 5.26
C HIS A 53 -4.48 10.81 3.91
N VAL A 54 -5.02 9.59 3.92
CA VAL A 54 -5.14 8.75 2.72
C VAL A 54 -6.59 8.32 2.49
N ASP A 55 -6.95 8.05 1.24
CA ASP A 55 -8.27 7.51 0.89
C ASP A 55 -8.28 5.98 0.95
N LEU A 56 -7.11 5.35 0.70
CA LEU A 56 -6.95 3.91 0.65
C LEU A 56 -5.69 3.48 1.41
N LEU A 57 -5.81 2.46 2.23
CA LEU A 57 -4.70 1.73 2.83
C LEU A 57 -4.59 0.36 2.17
N LEU A 58 -3.43 0.08 1.58
CA LEU A 58 -3.14 -1.21 0.97
C LEU A 58 -2.32 -2.08 1.93
N VAL A 59 -2.86 -3.22 2.32
CA VAL A 59 -2.07 -4.28 2.95
C VAL A 59 -1.41 -5.06 1.83
N GLY A 60 -0.24 -4.59 1.40
CA GLY A 60 0.48 -5.13 0.25
C GLY A 60 1.30 -6.37 0.60
N ASP A 61 1.43 -7.32 -0.33
CA ASP A 61 2.35 -8.45 -0.19
C ASP A 61 3.83 -8.03 -0.22
N SER A 62 4.11 -6.77 -0.60
CA SER A 62 5.40 -6.09 -0.36
C SER A 62 5.87 -6.15 1.09
N LEU A 63 4.97 -6.43 2.06
CA LEU A 63 5.35 -6.71 3.45
C LEU A 63 6.40 -7.83 3.56
N GLY A 64 6.40 -8.80 2.65
CA GLY A 64 7.43 -9.82 2.59
C GLY A 64 8.82 -9.23 2.50
N MET A 65 9.00 -8.22 1.65
CA MET A 65 10.28 -7.55 1.45
C MET A 65 10.57 -6.53 2.56
N VAL A 66 9.60 -5.66 2.87
CA VAL A 66 9.86 -4.50 3.73
C VAL A 66 9.76 -4.77 5.24
N LEU A 67 9.10 -5.85 5.66
CA LEU A 67 9.00 -6.23 7.07
C LEU A 67 9.72 -7.55 7.39
N TYR A 68 9.65 -8.51 6.49
CA TYR A 68 10.20 -9.84 6.73
C TYR A 68 11.59 -10.04 6.10
N GLY A 69 12.07 -9.08 5.30
CA GLY A 69 13.40 -9.16 4.66
C GLY A 69 13.50 -10.27 3.63
N LEU A 70 12.38 -10.67 3.02
CA LEU A 70 12.39 -11.64 1.91
C LEU A 70 12.88 -10.98 0.62
N ASP A 71 13.48 -11.76 -0.27
CA ASP A 71 13.98 -11.26 -1.56
C ASP A 71 12.85 -10.90 -2.55
N SER A 72 11.63 -11.41 -2.31
CA SER A 72 10.47 -11.17 -3.16
C SER A 72 9.16 -11.36 -2.38
N THR A 73 8.03 -11.04 -3.02
CA THR A 73 6.69 -11.24 -2.45
C THR A 73 6.23 -12.71 -2.47
N LEU A 74 6.94 -13.61 -3.18
CA LEU A 74 6.53 -15.01 -3.40
C LEU A 74 6.45 -15.84 -2.12
N GLY A 75 7.22 -15.49 -1.09
CA GLY A 75 7.23 -16.19 0.20
C GLY A 75 6.11 -15.76 1.16
N VAL A 76 5.28 -14.79 0.78
CA VAL A 76 4.19 -14.29 1.61
C VAL A 76 3.04 -15.30 1.63
N THR A 77 2.52 -15.60 2.82
CA THR A 77 1.41 -16.52 3.00
C THR A 77 0.08 -15.79 3.21
N LEU A 78 -1.03 -16.50 2.96
CA LEU A 78 -2.37 -15.96 3.21
C LEU A 78 -2.57 -15.60 4.70
N ASP A 79 -2.02 -16.40 5.62
CA ASP A 79 -2.12 -16.15 7.06
C ASP A 79 -1.37 -14.88 7.47
N MET A 80 -0.21 -14.58 6.86
CA MET A 80 0.49 -13.32 7.06
C MET A 80 -0.39 -12.15 6.62
N MET A 81 -0.98 -12.23 5.43
CA MET A 81 -1.87 -11.17 4.90
C MET A 81 -3.08 -10.94 5.80
N ILE A 82 -3.69 -12.01 6.32
CA ILE A 82 -4.82 -11.94 7.27
C ILE A 82 -4.37 -11.26 8.57
N ALA A 83 -3.26 -11.68 9.15
CA ALA A 83 -2.77 -11.11 10.41
C ALA A 83 -2.48 -9.61 10.30
N HIS A 84 -1.78 -9.19 9.24
CA HIS A 84 -1.49 -7.78 8.97
C HIS A 84 -2.75 -6.99 8.61
N GLY A 85 -3.64 -7.56 7.79
CA GLY A 85 -4.92 -6.95 7.45
C GLY A 85 -5.76 -6.65 8.70
N GLN A 86 -5.86 -7.61 9.62
CA GLN A 86 -6.55 -7.41 10.91
C GLN A 86 -5.89 -6.29 11.75
N ALA A 87 -4.56 -6.19 11.75
CA ALA A 87 -3.84 -5.14 12.45
C ALA A 87 -4.16 -3.76 11.85
N VAL A 88 -4.14 -3.63 10.51
CA VAL A 88 -4.48 -2.40 9.80
C VAL A 88 -5.93 -1.99 10.04
N MET A 89 -6.87 -2.94 9.98
CA MET A 89 -8.29 -2.66 10.27
C MET A 89 -8.51 -2.13 11.69
N ARG A 90 -7.77 -2.65 12.68
CA ARG A 90 -7.83 -2.10 14.07
C ARG A 90 -7.22 -0.71 14.19
N GLY A 91 -6.26 -0.36 13.32
CA GLY A 91 -5.60 0.95 13.32
C GLY A 91 -6.35 2.02 12.55
N SER A 92 -7.21 1.66 11.60
CA SER A 92 -7.86 2.57 10.66
C SER A 92 -9.36 2.70 10.95
N GLN A 93 -9.90 3.89 10.69
CA GLN A 93 -11.33 4.20 10.88
C GLN A 93 -11.97 4.85 9.65
N ARG A 94 -11.18 5.50 8.77
CA ARG A 94 -11.67 6.31 7.65
C ARG A 94 -11.34 5.70 6.28
N ALA A 95 -10.08 5.31 6.06
CA ALA A 95 -9.63 4.84 4.76
C ALA A 95 -10.29 3.52 4.33
N CYS A 96 -10.48 3.34 3.03
CA CYS A 96 -10.79 2.06 2.44
C CYS A 96 -9.57 1.12 2.62
N VAL A 97 -9.76 -0.08 3.14
CA VAL A 97 -8.67 -1.05 3.34
C VAL A 97 -8.80 -2.17 2.33
N ILE A 98 -7.77 -2.37 1.54
CA ILE A 98 -7.65 -3.44 0.54
C ILE A 98 -6.49 -4.36 0.95
N VAL A 99 -6.65 -5.66 0.74
CA VAL A 99 -5.64 -6.68 1.07
C VAL A 99 -5.20 -7.39 -0.20
N ASP A 100 -3.89 -7.50 -0.40
CA ASP A 100 -3.34 -8.29 -1.51
C ASP A 100 -3.56 -9.78 -1.29
N MET A 101 -3.93 -10.44 -2.37
CA MET A 101 -3.93 -11.90 -2.41
C MET A 101 -2.51 -12.38 -2.77
N PRO A 102 -1.85 -13.16 -1.91
CA PRO A 102 -0.48 -13.58 -2.16
C PRO A 102 -0.39 -14.63 -3.26
N PHE A 103 0.78 -14.74 -3.87
CA PHE A 103 1.07 -15.71 -4.93
C PHE A 103 0.66 -17.14 -4.54
N GLY A 104 0.10 -17.88 -5.51
CA GLY A 104 -0.34 -19.26 -5.31
C GLY A 104 -1.69 -19.43 -4.61
N THR A 105 -2.36 -18.32 -4.24
CA THR A 105 -3.63 -18.39 -3.50
C THR A 105 -4.86 -18.09 -4.34
N TYR A 106 -4.71 -17.70 -5.62
CA TYR A 106 -5.83 -17.35 -6.49
C TYR A 106 -5.64 -17.75 -7.97
N GLN A 107 -4.42 -18.17 -8.35
CA GLN A 107 -4.09 -18.43 -9.75
C GLN A 107 -4.53 -19.83 -10.25
N GLU A 108 -4.74 -20.79 -9.34
CA GLU A 108 -5.05 -22.18 -9.69
C GLU A 108 -6.46 -22.33 -10.32
N SER A 109 -7.46 -21.66 -9.74
CA SER A 109 -8.85 -21.72 -10.19
C SER A 109 -9.70 -20.62 -9.56
N THR A 110 -10.85 -20.29 -10.20
CA THR A 110 -11.86 -19.39 -9.63
C THR A 110 -12.38 -19.87 -8.28
N ALA A 111 -12.51 -21.18 -8.08
CA ALA A 111 -12.93 -21.77 -6.80
C ALA A 111 -11.89 -21.61 -5.69
N GLN A 112 -10.59 -21.73 -6.00
CA GLN A 112 -9.50 -21.44 -5.06
C GLN A 112 -9.52 -19.95 -4.69
N ALA A 113 -9.55 -19.08 -5.70
CA ALA A 113 -9.59 -17.63 -5.52
C ALA A 113 -10.78 -17.24 -4.62
N PHE A 114 -11.97 -17.73 -4.89
CA PHE A 114 -13.15 -17.43 -4.07
C PHE A 114 -12.97 -17.86 -2.62
N ARG A 115 -12.54 -19.11 -2.35
CA ARG A 115 -12.33 -19.60 -0.98
C ARG A 115 -11.35 -18.73 -0.20
N ASN A 116 -10.23 -18.36 -0.82
CA ASN A 116 -9.18 -17.58 -0.16
C ASN A 116 -9.57 -16.10 -0.01
N CYS A 117 -10.17 -15.49 -1.02
CA CYS A 117 -10.68 -14.12 -0.94
C CYS A 117 -11.83 -14.01 0.09
N ALA A 118 -12.76 -14.95 0.11
CA ALA A 118 -13.83 -14.98 1.11
C ALA A 118 -13.29 -15.13 2.53
N ARG A 119 -12.21 -15.92 2.71
CA ARG A 119 -11.51 -16.04 3.98
C ARG A 119 -10.90 -14.70 4.40
N VAL A 120 -10.19 -14.00 3.50
CA VAL A 120 -9.64 -12.67 3.77
C VAL A 120 -10.75 -11.70 4.14
N MET A 121 -11.82 -11.62 3.34
CA MET A 121 -12.95 -10.71 3.60
C MET A 121 -13.61 -10.95 4.97
N SER A 122 -13.81 -12.22 5.35
CA SER A 122 -14.49 -12.58 6.59
C SER A 122 -13.60 -12.40 7.83
N GLU A 123 -12.32 -12.78 7.76
CA GLU A 123 -11.42 -12.74 8.91
C GLU A 123 -10.82 -11.34 9.13
N VAL A 124 -10.50 -10.62 8.06
CA VAL A 124 -9.95 -9.26 8.12
C VAL A 124 -11.05 -8.20 8.25
N ARG A 125 -12.20 -8.42 7.59
CA ARG A 125 -13.28 -7.44 7.42
C ARG A 125 -12.84 -6.20 6.65
N CYS A 126 -11.92 -6.40 5.69
CA CYS A 126 -11.49 -5.35 4.74
C CYS A 126 -12.59 -5.04 3.73
N HIS A 127 -12.32 -4.09 2.81
CA HIS A 127 -13.31 -3.58 1.87
C HIS A 127 -13.17 -4.16 0.47
N GLY A 128 -12.14 -4.98 0.26
CA GLY A 128 -11.86 -5.68 -0.99
C GLY A 128 -10.48 -6.30 -0.98
N VAL A 129 -10.18 -7.00 -2.05
CA VAL A 129 -8.90 -7.68 -2.28
C VAL A 129 -8.21 -7.13 -3.53
N LYS A 130 -6.87 -7.25 -3.62
CA LYS A 130 -6.12 -6.96 -4.85
C LYS A 130 -5.55 -8.24 -5.43
N LEU A 131 -5.64 -8.38 -6.76
CA LEU A 131 -5.11 -9.50 -7.51
C LEU A 131 -4.24 -8.97 -8.65
N GLU A 132 -3.11 -9.64 -8.90
CA GLU A 132 -2.24 -9.40 -10.05
C GLU A 132 -2.63 -10.25 -11.24
N GLY A 133 -2.53 -9.67 -12.43
CA GLY A 133 -2.76 -10.35 -13.70
C GLY A 133 -3.69 -9.58 -14.63
N GLY A 134 -3.65 -9.96 -15.90
CA GLY A 134 -4.43 -9.37 -16.97
C GLY A 134 -5.61 -10.24 -17.40
N ARG A 135 -5.79 -10.38 -18.72
CA ARG A 135 -6.89 -11.12 -19.36
C ARG A 135 -7.07 -12.54 -18.83
N ASP A 136 -5.98 -13.22 -18.48
CA ASP A 136 -6.01 -14.57 -17.93
C ASP A 136 -6.69 -14.64 -16.56
N MET A 137 -6.80 -13.50 -15.86
CA MET A 137 -7.48 -13.39 -14.56
C MET A 137 -8.89 -12.79 -14.66
N ALA A 138 -9.34 -12.38 -15.85
CA ALA A 138 -10.63 -11.70 -16.01
C ALA A 138 -11.81 -12.58 -15.55
N GLU A 139 -11.82 -13.88 -15.86
CA GLU A 139 -12.84 -14.81 -15.39
C GLU A 139 -12.86 -14.91 -13.86
N THR A 140 -11.69 -14.95 -13.23
CA THR A 140 -11.58 -14.97 -11.76
C THR A 140 -12.10 -13.68 -11.16
N VAL A 141 -11.77 -12.53 -11.71
CA VAL A 141 -12.25 -11.22 -11.25
C VAL A 141 -13.77 -11.12 -11.37
N ASP A 142 -14.35 -11.47 -12.56
CA ASP A 142 -15.80 -11.49 -12.78
C ASP A 142 -16.52 -12.41 -11.77
N HIS A 143 -15.99 -13.61 -11.56
CA HIS A 143 -16.55 -14.54 -10.58
C HIS A 143 -16.56 -13.97 -9.16
N LEU A 144 -15.46 -13.40 -8.70
CA LEU A 144 -15.34 -12.79 -7.36
C LEU A 144 -16.31 -11.62 -7.19
N VAL A 145 -16.38 -10.72 -8.19
CA VAL A 145 -17.26 -9.55 -8.19
C VAL A 145 -18.72 -9.97 -8.13
N ARG A 146 -19.13 -10.94 -8.94
CA ARG A 146 -20.51 -11.49 -8.89
C ARG A 146 -20.84 -12.17 -7.58
N CYS A 147 -19.85 -12.71 -6.89
CA CYS A 147 -20.01 -13.26 -5.53
C CYS A 147 -19.99 -12.18 -4.43
N GLY A 148 -19.90 -10.88 -4.78
CA GLY A 148 -19.94 -9.77 -3.83
C GLY A 148 -18.59 -9.41 -3.20
N ILE A 149 -17.47 -9.87 -3.76
CA ILE A 149 -16.11 -9.53 -3.31
C ILE A 149 -15.58 -8.41 -4.21
N PRO A 150 -15.38 -7.17 -3.68
CA PRO A 150 -14.78 -6.08 -4.46
C PRO A 150 -13.33 -6.39 -4.80
N VAL A 151 -12.96 -6.24 -6.07
CA VAL A 151 -11.63 -6.54 -6.58
C VAL A 151 -10.95 -5.27 -7.10
N MET A 152 -9.73 -5.03 -6.69
CA MET A 152 -8.77 -4.13 -7.30
C MET A 152 -7.84 -4.96 -8.20
N GLY A 153 -7.76 -4.62 -9.49
CA GLY A 153 -6.81 -5.26 -10.40
C GLY A 153 -5.39 -4.72 -10.25
N HIS A 154 -4.41 -5.42 -10.83
CA HIS A 154 -3.04 -4.95 -10.90
C HIS A 154 -2.37 -5.44 -12.18
N VAL A 155 -1.94 -4.50 -13.03
CA VAL A 155 -1.31 -4.76 -14.33
C VAL A 155 0.01 -4.01 -14.49
N GLY A 156 0.79 -4.39 -15.50
CA GLY A 156 2.12 -3.84 -15.76
C GLY A 156 3.20 -4.71 -15.15
N LEU A 157 4.06 -4.15 -14.33
CA LEU A 157 4.94 -4.94 -13.49
C LEU A 157 4.10 -5.57 -12.37
N THR A 158 4.02 -6.88 -12.39
CA THR A 158 3.37 -7.67 -11.34
C THR A 158 4.44 -8.40 -10.54
N PRO A 159 4.76 -7.95 -9.29
CA PRO A 159 5.85 -8.51 -8.48
C PRO A 159 5.78 -10.02 -8.27
N GLN A 160 4.59 -10.59 -8.22
CA GLN A 160 4.38 -12.04 -8.12
C GLN A 160 4.87 -12.81 -9.36
N SER A 161 5.03 -12.13 -10.49
CA SER A 161 5.56 -12.69 -11.74
C SER A 161 7.06 -12.43 -11.94
N VAL A 162 7.77 -12.00 -10.91
CA VAL A 162 9.18 -11.57 -10.97
C VAL A 162 10.10 -12.59 -11.64
N ASN A 163 9.88 -13.88 -11.40
CA ASN A 163 10.68 -14.96 -12.01
C ASN A 163 10.42 -15.08 -13.52
N ALA A 164 9.17 -14.90 -13.95
CA ALA A 164 8.80 -14.91 -15.38
C ALA A 164 9.38 -13.68 -16.11
N PHE A 165 9.47 -12.53 -15.43
CA PHE A 165 10.05 -11.30 -16.01
C PHE A 165 11.57 -11.25 -15.92
N GLY A 166 12.20 -12.16 -15.16
CA GLY A 166 13.64 -12.11 -14.92
C GLY A 166 14.08 -10.88 -14.13
N GLY A 167 13.27 -10.49 -13.11
CA GLY A 167 13.53 -9.40 -12.19
C GLY A 167 12.50 -8.26 -12.26
N PHE A 168 12.65 -7.28 -11.39
CA PHE A 168 11.78 -6.08 -11.29
C PHE A 168 12.17 -5.08 -12.41
N LYS A 169 11.57 -5.22 -13.58
CA LYS A 169 11.84 -4.38 -14.75
C LYS A 169 10.56 -3.72 -15.23
N ALA A 170 10.65 -2.44 -15.64
CA ALA A 170 9.51 -1.75 -16.25
C ALA A 170 9.01 -2.52 -17.48
N GLN A 171 7.71 -2.70 -17.55
CA GLN A 171 6.98 -3.46 -18.56
C GLN A 171 6.40 -2.53 -19.66
N GLY A 172 6.03 -3.07 -20.83
CA GLY A 172 5.39 -2.27 -21.89
C GLY A 172 6.32 -1.32 -22.60
N ARG A 173 7.61 -1.66 -22.76
CA ARG A 173 8.62 -0.80 -23.41
C ARG A 173 8.54 -0.80 -24.92
N ASP A 174 8.02 -1.85 -25.51
CA ASP A 174 7.73 -1.95 -26.95
C ASP A 174 6.22 -1.89 -27.18
N GLU A 175 5.83 -1.61 -28.43
CA GLU A 175 4.42 -1.41 -28.78
C GLU A 175 3.56 -2.66 -28.55
N ALA A 176 4.07 -3.85 -28.82
CA ALA A 176 3.34 -5.09 -28.62
C ALA A 176 3.10 -5.38 -27.14
N ALA A 177 4.12 -5.17 -26.29
CA ALA A 177 4.00 -5.29 -24.86
C ALA A 177 3.06 -4.21 -24.27
N ALA A 178 3.15 -2.97 -24.77
CA ALA A 178 2.25 -1.89 -24.36
C ALA A 178 0.79 -2.20 -24.72
N ALA A 179 0.54 -2.70 -25.94
CA ALA A 179 -0.80 -3.09 -26.37
C ALA A 179 -1.38 -4.24 -25.52
N ARG A 180 -0.55 -5.22 -25.13
CA ARG A 180 -0.98 -6.31 -24.24
C ARG A 180 -1.41 -5.77 -22.88
N ILE A 181 -0.59 -4.92 -22.23
CA ILE A 181 -0.89 -4.38 -20.91
C ILE A 181 -2.16 -3.50 -20.94
N ALA A 182 -2.35 -2.70 -22.00
CA ALA A 182 -3.57 -1.93 -22.18
C ALA A 182 -4.80 -2.84 -22.32
N ALA A 183 -4.69 -3.93 -23.12
CA ALA A 183 -5.77 -4.91 -23.25
C ALA A 183 -6.02 -5.69 -21.94
N ASP A 184 -4.98 -5.95 -21.15
CA ASP A 184 -5.09 -6.59 -19.85
C ASP A 184 -5.85 -5.68 -18.86
N ALA A 185 -5.52 -4.38 -18.83
CA ALA A 185 -6.25 -3.40 -18.00
C ALA A 185 -7.73 -3.29 -18.40
N ALA A 186 -8.02 -3.23 -19.70
CA ALA A 186 -9.39 -3.19 -20.22
C ALA A 186 -10.20 -4.43 -19.79
N ALA A 187 -9.62 -5.63 -19.96
CA ALA A 187 -10.30 -6.87 -19.60
C ALA A 187 -10.61 -6.98 -18.09
N ILE A 188 -9.69 -6.52 -17.23
CA ILE A 188 -9.89 -6.49 -15.77
C ILE A 188 -10.94 -5.45 -15.37
N ALA A 189 -10.97 -4.28 -16.03
CA ALA A 189 -12.02 -3.28 -15.83
C ALA A 189 -13.41 -3.81 -16.25
N GLU A 190 -13.50 -4.45 -17.42
CA GLU A 190 -14.74 -5.07 -17.94
C GLU A 190 -15.22 -6.23 -17.05
N ALA A 191 -14.31 -6.97 -16.42
CA ALA A 191 -14.63 -8.01 -15.44
C ALA A 191 -15.17 -7.45 -14.11
N GLY A 192 -15.26 -6.13 -13.94
CA GLY A 192 -15.90 -5.48 -12.81
C GLY A 192 -14.94 -5.08 -11.67
N ALA A 193 -13.64 -5.06 -11.89
CA ALA A 193 -12.73 -4.45 -10.91
C ALA A 193 -13.12 -3.00 -10.65
N PHE A 194 -13.13 -2.57 -9.37
CA PHE A 194 -13.52 -1.20 -9.01
C PHE A 194 -12.40 -0.16 -9.23
N ALA A 195 -11.17 -0.60 -9.32
CA ALA A 195 -9.96 0.19 -9.60
C ALA A 195 -8.85 -0.74 -10.09
N ILE A 196 -7.83 -0.17 -10.75
CA ILE A 196 -6.68 -0.95 -11.26
C ILE A 196 -5.37 -0.25 -10.87
N VAL A 197 -4.47 -0.99 -10.23
CA VAL A 197 -3.08 -0.57 -10.05
C VAL A 197 -2.35 -0.73 -11.38
N VAL A 198 -1.63 0.32 -11.80
CA VAL A 198 -0.77 0.31 -12.99
C VAL A 198 0.65 0.54 -12.51
N GLU A 199 1.49 -0.51 -12.57
CA GLU A 199 2.83 -0.46 -12.00
C GLU A 199 3.92 -0.56 -13.06
N GLY A 200 4.96 0.27 -12.91
CA GLY A 200 6.22 0.12 -13.61
C GLY A 200 6.10 0.12 -15.14
N VAL A 201 5.28 1.01 -15.70
CA VAL A 201 5.08 1.16 -17.14
C VAL A 201 5.56 2.54 -17.62
N PRO A 202 5.94 2.70 -18.91
CA PRO A 202 6.22 4.02 -19.48
C PRO A 202 5.04 4.99 -19.28
N GLU A 203 5.35 6.26 -19.02
CA GLU A 203 4.35 7.32 -18.74
C GLU A 203 3.24 7.38 -19.81
N PRO A 204 3.55 7.38 -21.14
CA PRO A 204 2.49 7.43 -22.15
C PRO A 204 1.54 6.23 -22.11
N LEU A 205 2.02 5.05 -21.72
CA LEU A 205 1.19 3.86 -21.57
C LEU A 205 0.26 3.99 -20.34
N GLY A 206 0.79 4.44 -19.21
CA GLY A 206 -0.02 4.68 -18.02
C GLY A 206 -1.13 5.71 -18.26
N ARG A 207 -0.82 6.79 -18.97
CA ARG A 207 -1.80 7.80 -19.42
C ARG A 207 -2.89 7.20 -20.30
N ARG A 208 -2.49 6.48 -21.35
CA ARG A 208 -3.42 5.84 -22.30
C ARG A 208 -4.35 4.86 -21.57
N ILE A 209 -3.82 3.98 -20.70
CA ILE A 209 -4.64 3.07 -19.93
C ILE A 209 -5.67 3.85 -19.10
N THR A 210 -5.25 4.94 -18.46
CA THR A 210 -6.13 5.78 -17.65
C THR A 210 -7.25 6.40 -18.48
N GLU A 211 -6.97 6.85 -19.69
CA GLU A 211 -7.95 7.45 -20.60
C GLU A 211 -8.92 6.41 -21.18
N ASP A 212 -8.44 5.20 -21.45
CA ASP A 212 -9.20 4.16 -22.17
C ASP A 212 -10.18 3.37 -21.28
N ILE A 213 -9.95 3.27 -19.96
CA ILE A 213 -10.80 2.44 -19.07
C ILE A 213 -11.75 3.27 -18.20
N ALA A 214 -12.89 2.68 -17.86
CA ALA A 214 -13.96 3.38 -17.12
C ALA A 214 -13.74 3.41 -15.58
N VAL A 215 -12.78 2.65 -15.05
CA VAL A 215 -12.48 2.59 -13.62
C VAL A 215 -11.23 3.38 -13.29
N PRO A 216 -11.07 3.90 -12.06
CA PRO A 216 -9.87 4.65 -11.69
C PRO A 216 -8.61 3.80 -11.74
N THR A 217 -7.53 4.41 -12.23
CA THR A 217 -6.18 3.85 -12.20
C THR A 217 -5.40 4.41 -11.02
N ILE A 218 -4.65 3.54 -10.34
CA ILE A 218 -3.75 3.90 -9.23
C ILE A 218 -2.32 3.62 -9.70
N GLY A 219 -1.56 4.69 -9.98
CA GLY A 219 -0.22 4.57 -10.51
C GLY A 219 0.85 4.28 -9.45
N ILE A 220 1.84 3.50 -9.82
CA ILE A 220 3.11 3.38 -9.11
C ILE A 220 4.24 3.21 -10.15
N GLY A 221 5.09 4.22 -10.27
CA GLY A 221 6.08 4.24 -11.35
C GLY A 221 5.45 4.19 -12.76
N ALA A 222 4.30 4.85 -12.94
CA ALA A 222 3.55 4.88 -14.20
C ALA A 222 3.36 6.33 -14.69
N SER A 223 2.19 6.94 -14.48
CA SER A 223 1.87 8.26 -15.03
C SER A 223 1.27 9.18 -13.95
N PRO A 224 1.59 10.49 -13.96
CA PRO A 224 0.86 11.47 -13.16
C PRO A 224 -0.59 11.67 -13.63
N ALA A 225 -0.97 11.16 -14.79
CA ALA A 225 -2.34 11.19 -15.31
C ALA A 225 -3.24 10.12 -14.67
N CYS A 226 -2.68 9.15 -13.95
CA CYS A 226 -3.50 8.17 -13.21
C CYS A 226 -4.43 8.87 -12.21
N ASP A 227 -5.60 8.27 -11.98
CA ASP A 227 -6.62 8.81 -11.06
C ASP A 227 -6.22 8.72 -9.58
N GLY A 228 -5.07 8.14 -9.27
CA GLY A 228 -4.46 8.09 -7.95
C GLY A 228 -3.03 7.58 -8.01
N GLN A 229 -2.37 7.57 -6.85
CA GLN A 229 -1.00 7.06 -6.72
C GLN A 229 -0.90 6.20 -5.46
N VAL A 230 -0.09 5.14 -5.53
CA VAL A 230 0.31 4.33 -4.38
C VAL A 230 1.82 4.30 -4.25
N LEU A 231 2.31 4.33 -3.01
CA LEU A 231 3.71 4.05 -2.67
C LEU A 231 3.78 3.18 -1.41
N VAL A 232 4.89 2.46 -1.30
CA VAL A 232 5.23 1.75 -0.07
C VAL A 232 5.60 2.77 1.00
N THR A 233 4.98 2.67 2.16
CA THR A 233 5.16 3.65 3.25
C THR A 233 6.60 3.69 3.75
N GLU A 234 7.26 2.56 3.87
CA GLU A 234 8.65 2.45 4.28
C GLU A 234 9.60 3.17 3.30
N ASP A 235 9.26 3.16 2.00
CA ASP A 235 10.04 3.88 0.98
C ASP A 235 9.89 5.39 1.14
N ILE A 236 8.66 5.92 1.30
CA ILE A 236 8.48 7.38 1.46
C ILE A 236 9.05 7.91 2.78
N LEU A 237 9.15 7.04 3.80
CA LEU A 237 9.73 7.37 5.10
C LEU A 237 11.25 7.23 5.13
N GLY A 238 11.88 6.67 4.09
CA GLY A 238 13.33 6.49 4.03
C GLY A 238 13.84 5.53 5.09
N LEU A 239 13.17 4.38 5.27
CA LEU A 239 13.62 3.33 6.19
C LEU A 239 14.65 2.38 5.55
N PHE A 240 14.79 2.39 4.20
CA PHE A 240 15.78 1.63 3.47
C PHE A 240 16.88 2.54 2.94
N GLU A 241 18.14 2.21 3.26
CA GLU A 241 19.32 2.99 2.83
C GLU A 241 19.95 2.41 1.56
N GLU A 242 19.84 1.09 1.35
CA GLU A 242 20.58 0.37 0.31
C GLU A 242 20.05 0.59 -1.11
N PHE A 243 18.73 0.74 -1.28
CA PHE A 243 18.11 0.89 -2.59
C PHE A 243 16.88 1.80 -2.54
N GLN A 244 16.79 2.70 -3.49
CA GLN A 244 15.62 3.54 -3.73
C GLN A 244 15.17 3.37 -5.18
N PRO A 245 13.96 2.84 -5.44
CA PRO A 245 13.40 2.80 -6.79
C PRO A 245 13.30 4.21 -7.41
N LYS A 246 13.54 4.33 -8.71
CA LYS A 246 13.52 5.62 -9.42
C LYS A 246 12.22 6.41 -9.24
N PHE A 247 11.10 5.73 -9.07
CA PHE A 247 9.77 6.34 -8.94
C PHE A 247 9.45 6.75 -7.50
N VAL A 248 10.30 6.41 -6.52
CA VAL A 248 10.07 6.75 -5.11
C VAL A 248 10.62 8.14 -4.82
N LYS A 249 9.74 9.01 -4.34
CA LYS A 249 10.13 10.25 -3.68
C LYS A 249 10.07 10.05 -2.17
N ARG A 250 11.20 10.23 -1.47
CA ARG A 250 11.24 10.26 -0.01
C ARG A 250 10.66 11.56 0.52
N TYR A 251 9.83 11.48 1.53
CA TYR A 251 9.25 12.62 2.26
C TYR A 251 9.84 12.76 3.66
N ALA A 252 10.54 11.72 4.11
CA ALA A 252 11.31 11.68 5.35
C ALA A 252 12.56 10.82 5.16
N ASP A 253 13.47 10.88 6.13
CA ASP A 253 14.68 10.05 6.19
C ASP A 253 14.80 9.51 7.62
N LEU A 254 14.08 8.41 7.90
CA LEU A 254 13.94 7.89 9.25
C LEU A 254 15.02 6.87 9.63
N ALA A 255 15.70 6.24 8.69
CA ALA A 255 16.72 5.23 9.01
C ALA A 255 17.86 5.83 9.88
N PRO A 256 18.47 7.00 9.56
CA PRO A 256 19.42 7.64 10.44
C PRO A 256 18.84 8.02 11.81
N ALA A 257 17.61 8.53 11.85
CA ALA A 257 16.97 8.94 13.10
C ALA A 257 16.74 7.74 14.06
N VAL A 258 16.34 6.59 13.50
CA VAL A 258 16.18 5.33 14.25
C VAL A 258 17.53 4.84 14.76
N GLY A 259 18.56 4.85 13.91
CA GLY A 259 19.93 4.48 14.27
C GLY A 259 20.50 5.34 15.39
N ASP A 260 20.34 6.66 15.30
CA ASP A 260 20.80 7.61 16.32
C ASP A 260 20.04 7.45 17.64
N ALA A 261 18.75 7.20 17.61
CA ALA A 261 17.98 6.93 18.82
C ALA A 261 18.48 5.67 19.53
N ALA A 262 18.68 4.57 18.77
CA ALA A 262 19.22 3.33 19.32
C ALA A 262 20.64 3.51 19.88
N LYS A 263 21.50 4.26 19.19
CA LYS A 263 22.88 4.57 19.63
C LYS A 263 22.89 5.34 20.95
N ARG A 264 22.06 6.38 21.09
CA ARG A 264 21.95 7.17 22.33
C ARG A 264 21.45 6.31 23.48
N TYR A 265 20.37 5.58 23.29
CA TYR A 265 19.83 4.64 24.28
C TYR A 265 20.91 3.65 24.75
N ALA A 266 21.64 3.03 23.82
CA ALA A 266 22.71 2.08 24.15
C ALA A 266 23.85 2.74 24.94
N ALA A 267 24.23 3.99 24.65
CA ALA A 267 25.24 4.73 25.39
C ALA A 267 24.78 5.02 26.84
N GLU A 268 23.59 5.54 27.03
CA GLU A 268 23.01 5.86 28.35
C GLU A 268 22.86 4.59 29.23
N VAL A 269 22.43 3.46 28.65
CA VAL A 269 22.34 2.17 29.38
C VAL A 269 23.72 1.71 29.82
N ARG A 270 24.73 1.78 28.95
CA ARG A 270 26.13 1.38 29.29
C ARG A 270 26.76 2.28 30.33
N ALA A 271 26.44 3.57 30.29
CA ALA A 271 26.90 4.57 31.28
C ALA A 271 26.10 4.50 32.60
N ARG A 272 25.02 3.69 32.68
CA ARG A 272 24.06 3.66 33.80
C ARG A 272 23.36 5.01 34.03
N GLU A 273 23.20 5.78 32.99
CA GLU A 273 22.42 7.04 32.98
C GLU A 273 20.94 6.79 32.74
N PHE A 274 20.60 5.69 32.02
CA PHE A 274 19.23 5.21 31.87
C PHE A 274 19.05 3.85 32.58
N PRO A 275 17.94 3.66 33.36
CA PRO A 275 16.91 4.65 33.67
C PRO A 275 17.39 5.64 34.75
N SER A 276 17.10 6.93 34.56
CA SER A 276 17.21 7.89 35.64
C SER A 276 16.07 7.71 36.66
N ALA A 277 16.15 8.38 37.83
CA ALA A 277 15.15 8.22 38.89
C ALA A 277 13.70 8.50 38.44
N GLU A 278 13.52 9.39 37.47
CA GLU A 278 12.22 9.74 36.90
C GLU A 278 11.56 8.59 36.12
N PHE A 279 12.38 7.66 35.59
CA PHE A 279 11.92 6.46 34.89
C PHE A 279 11.87 5.20 35.77
N CYS A 280 12.10 5.35 37.11
CA CYS A 280 12.06 4.25 38.07
C CYS A 280 10.83 4.29 38.96
N PHE A 281 10.16 3.14 39.12
CA PHE A 281 9.06 3.03 40.08
C PHE A 281 9.62 3.09 41.52
N GLY A 282 9.03 3.92 42.38
CA GLY A 282 9.40 4.01 43.80
C GLY A 282 10.70 4.77 44.10
N ALA A 283 11.33 5.39 43.10
CA ALA A 283 12.47 6.28 43.33
C ALA A 283 11.99 7.61 43.97
N ALA A 284 12.79 8.15 44.91
CA ALA A 284 12.52 9.46 45.47
C ALA A 284 12.60 10.52 44.37
N LYS A 285 11.64 11.46 44.32
CA LYS A 285 11.75 12.60 43.40
C LYS A 285 13.00 13.38 43.75
N PRO A 286 13.82 13.81 42.75
CA PRO A 286 14.90 14.74 43.04
C PRO A 286 14.32 16.00 43.68
N ALA A 287 15.01 16.52 44.71
CA ALA A 287 14.63 17.69 45.49
C ALA A 287 14.66 18.95 44.62
#